data_9d5eca5e3963193084ae075152b29c25
#
_entry.id   9d5eca5e3963193084ae075152b29c25
#
_cell.length_a   1.000
_cell.length_b   1.000
_cell.length_c   1.000
_cell.angle_alpha   90.00
_cell.angle_beta   90.00
_cell.angle_gamma   90.00
#
_symmetry.space_group_name_H-M   'P 1'
#
loop_
_entity.id
_entity.type
_entity.pdbx_description
1 polymer ?
#
loop_
_entity_poly.entity_id
_entity_poly.type
_entity_poly.pdbx_seq_one_letter_code
_entity_poly.pdbx_strand_id
1 'polypeptide(L)'
;PNQTQSRTLPSDELIVETYSKIPNPNWRFVYGVMATYGLRNHEVFFCDYSALLSGSQDATVQVLSSTKTGSHEVWPFYPEWVEQFQLRNICLPPLTTDLNRTTLQRVGQQVTLQFRRYQLPFSPYDLRHAWAVRTIHFGLPDTVAARMMGHSVAIHTRTYHQWITRRDQQQAVEAALSKSR
;
A
#
# COMPACT_ATOMS: atom_id res chain seq x y z
N PRO A 1 -21.19 -22.40 3.46
CA PRO A 1 -19.82 -22.14 3.03
C PRO A 1 -19.80 -20.85 2.23
N ASN A 2 -19.24 -19.79 2.83
CA ASN A 2 -19.01 -18.55 2.12
C ASN A 2 -17.92 -18.80 1.08
N GLN A 3 -18.34 -18.99 -0.17
CA GLN A 3 -17.45 -18.79 -1.31
C GLN A 3 -17.02 -17.33 -1.23
N THR A 4 -15.79 -17.09 -0.83
CA THR A 4 -15.12 -15.83 -1.04
C THR A 4 -15.08 -15.62 -2.54
N GLN A 5 -15.99 -14.79 -3.06
CA GLN A 5 -15.92 -14.36 -4.45
C GLN A 5 -14.51 -13.83 -4.69
N SER A 6 -13.84 -14.35 -5.73
CA SER A 6 -12.54 -13.85 -6.12
C SER A 6 -12.68 -12.36 -6.45
N ARG A 7 -12.15 -11.52 -5.54
CA ARG A 7 -12.21 -10.07 -5.69
C ARG A 7 -11.36 -9.67 -6.90
N THR A 8 -11.95 -8.98 -7.84
CA THR A 8 -11.19 -8.42 -8.97
C THR A 8 -10.42 -7.20 -8.47
N LEU A 9 -9.09 -7.28 -8.52
CA LEU A 9 -8.22 -6.18 -8.13
C LEU A 9 -7.95 -5.25 -9.33
N PRO A 10 -7.76 -3.94 -9.09
CA PRO A 10 -7.43 -3.02 -10.18
C PRO A 10 -6.07 -3.37 -10.80
N SER A 11 -5.99 -3.26 -12.12
CA SER A 11 -4.72 -3.39 -12.84
C SER A 11 -3.82 -2.20 -12.56
N ASP A 12 -2.53 -2.36 -12.81
CA ASP A 12 -1.55 -1.26 -12.68
C ASP A 12 -1.93 -0.07 -13.57
N GLU A 13 -2.38 -0.35 -14.80
CA GLU A 13 -2.82 0.67 -15.76
C GLU A 13 -4.03 1.45 -15.21
N LEU A 14 -5.01 0.76 -14.63
CA LEU A 14 -6.17 1.41 -14.03
C LEU A 14 -5.78 2.26 -12.83
N ILE A 15 -4.84 1.79 -12.00
CA ILE A 15 -4.34 2.55 -10.85
C ILE A 15 -3.69 3.87 -11.31
N VAL A 16 -2.83 3.81 -12.33
CA VAL A 16 -2.15 4.99 -12.87
C VAL A 16 -3.15 5.95 -13.52
N GLU A 17 -4.06 5.44 -14.32
CA GLU A 17 -5.09 6.25 -14.97
C GLU A 17 -5.99 6.96 -13.95
N THR A 18 -6.40 6.26 -12.90
CA THR A 18 -7.28 6.81 -11.87
C THR A 18 -6.63 7.92 -11.08
N TYR A 19 -5.32 7.86 -10.85
CA TYR A 19 -4.57 8.93 -10.17
C TYR A 19 -4.82 10.29 -10.83
N SER A 20 -4.74 10.35 -12.16
CA SER A 20 -4.88 11.61 -12.90
C SER A 20 -6.31 12.18 -12.88
N LYS A 21 -7.30 11.37 -12.52
CA LYS A 21 -8.71 11.79 -12.42
C LYS A 21 -9.06 12.46 -11.10
N ILE A 22 -8.19 12.39 -10.09
CA ILE A 22 -8.42 13.01 -8.79
C ILE A 22 -8.05 14.49 -8.88
N PRO A 23 -9.02 15.42 -8.71
CA PRO A 23 -8.75 16.84 -8.96
C PRO A 23 -7.94 17.52 -7.85
N ASN A 24 -8.06 17.06 -6.60
CA ASN A 24 -7.39 17.68 -5.45
C ASN A 24 -6.01 17.08 -5.25
N PRO A 25 -4.92 17.87 -5.24
CA PRO A 25 -3.56 17.35 -5.11
C PRO A 25 -3.29 16.65 -3.77
N ASN A 26 -3.95 17.06 -2.69
CA ASN A 26 -3.79 16.44 -1.38
C ASN A 26 -4.36 15.01 -1.40
N TRP A 27 -5.52 14.83 -2.01
CA TRP A 27 -6.13 13.50 -2.15
C TRP A 27 -5.43 12.64 -3.19
N ARG A 28 -4.82 13.22 -4.23
CA ARG A 28 -3.92 12.48 -5.12
C ARG A 28 -2.72 11.93 -4.37
N PHE A 29 -2.16 12.71 -3.45
CA PHE A 29 -1.06 12.24 -2.59
C PHE A 29 -1.50 11.03 -1.75
N VAL A 30 -2.64 11.13 -1.06
CA VAL A 30 -3.19 10.00 -0.27
C VAL A 30 -3.36 8.76 -1.13
N TYR A 31 -3.97 8.91 -2.29
CA TYR A 31 -4.16 7.82 -3.24
C TYR A 31 -2.82 7.21 -3.69
N GLY A 32 -1.89 8.04 -4.11
CA GLY A 32 -0.58 7.60 -4.62
C GLY A 32 0.25 6.87 -3.57
N VAL A 33 0.25 7.35 -2.33
CA VAL A 33 0.95 6.70 -1.22
C VAL A 33 0.32 5.35 -0.91
N MET A 34 -0.99 5.26 -0.88
CA MET A 34 -1.67 3.98 -0.65
C MET A 34 -1.36 2.97 -1.77
N ALA A 35 -1.39 3.41 -3.02
CA ALA A 35 -1.08 2.55 -4.17
C ALA A 35 0.36 2.05 -4.16
N THR A 36 1.31 2.91 -3.81
CA THR A 36 2.75 2.65 -3.90
C THR A 36 3.30 1.89 -2.70
N TYR A 37 2.75 2.11 -1.51
CA TYR A 37 3.24 1.52 -0.25
C TYR A 37 2.26 0.54 0.39
N GLY A 38 1.06 0.37 -0.15
CA GLY A 38 0.08 -0.58 0.37
C GLY A 38 -0.46 -0.25 1.76
N LEU A 39 -0.49 1.01 2.13
CA LEU A 39 -0.90 1.46 3.46
C LEU A 39 -2.40 1.25 3.70
N ARG A 40 -2.77 1.06 4.97
CA ARG A 40 -4.16 1.17 5.41
C ARG A 40 -4.62 2.62 5.28
N ASN A 41 -5.93 2.83 5.14
CA ASN A 41 -6.54 4.15 4.95
C ASN A 41 -6.01 5.20 5.94
N HIS A 42 -6.03 4.88 7.23
CA HIS A 42 -5.62 5.82 8.27
C HIS A 42 -4.10 5.99 8.35
N GLU A 43 -3.32 4.97 7.98
CA GLU A 43 -1.86 4.97 8.14
C GLU A 43 -1.19 6.11 7.38
N VAL A 44 -1.78 6.55 6.26
CA VAL A 44 -1.25 7.66 5.47
C VAL A 44 -1.03 8.91 6.31
N PHE A 45 -1.87 9.14 7.31
CA PHE A 45 -1.83 10.32 8.18
C PHE A 45 -0.92 10.14 9.41
N PHE A 46 -0.35 8.98 9.59
CA PHE A 46 0.48 8.61 10.75
C PHE A 46 1.82 8.02 10.31
N CYS A 47 2.43 8.64 9.31
CA CYS A 47 3.71 8.23 8.75
C CYS A 47 4.77 9.31 8.92
N ASP A 48 6.02 8.87 9.00
CA ASP A 48 7.18 9.72 8.80
C ASP A 48 7.61 9.61 7.33
N TYR A 49 7.52 10.73 6.61
CA TYR A 49 7.87 10.84 5.20
C TYR A 49 9.26 11.46 4.97
N SER A 50 10.09 11.54 5.99
CA SER A 50 11.38 12.24 5.91
C SER A 50 12.31 11.68 4.83
N ALA A 51 12.27 10.37 4.59
CA ALA A 51 13.07 9.75 3.53
C ALA A 51 12.65 10.23 2.12
N LEU A 52 11.36 10.45 1.89
CA LEU A 52 10.86 11.03 0.65
C LEU A 52 11.31 12.48 0.48
N LEU A 53 11.20 13.27 1.55
CA LEU A 53 11.59 14.70 1.55
C LEU A 53 13.09 14.89 1.36
N SER A 54 13.92 14.02 1.94
CA SER A 54 15.38 14.11 1.84
C SER A 54 15.93 13.63 0.50
N GLY A 55 15.11 13.05 -0.37
CA GLY A 55 15.54 12.50 -1.64
C GLY A 55 16.25 11.15 -1.52
N SER A 56 16.03 10.41 -0.43
CA SER A 56 16.60 9.07 -0.25
C SER A 56 16.30 8.16 -1.43
N GLN A 57 17.30 7.43 -1.89
CA GLN A 57 17.18 6.50 -3.01
C GLN A 57 16.19 5.37 -2.72
N ASP A 58 16.18 4.85 -1.50
CA ASP A 58 15.25 3.79 -1.08
C ASP A 58 13.80 4.27 -1.02
N ALA A 59 13.59 5.56 -0.81
CA ALA A 59 12.27 6.19 -0.77
C ALA A 59 11.30 5.48 0.17
N THR A 60 11.77 5.07 1.35
CA THR A 60 10.94 4.36 2.32
C THR A 60 10.00 5.30 3.05
N VAL A 61 8.92 4.73 3.58
CA VAL A 61 7.98 5.40 4.45
C VAL A 61 7.94 4.65 5.78
N GLN A 62 8.02 5.38 6.88
CA GLN A 62 7.93 4.81 8.22
C GLN A 62 6.50 4.97 8.73
N VAL A 63 5.79 3.85 8.88
CA VAL A 63 4.47 3.86 9.51
C VAL A 63 4.66 3.92 11.03
N LEU A 64 4.12 4.96 11.66
CA LEU A 64 4.32 5.20 13.09
C LEU A 64 3.42 4.33 13.95
N SER A 65 3.92 3.97 15.12
CA SER A 65 3.20 3.12 16.07
C SER A 65 2.16 3.92 16.84
N SER A 66 0.96 3.99 16.33
CA SER A 66 -0.21 4.35 17.14
C SER A 66 -1.07 3.12 17.45
N THR A 67 -0.62 1.93 17.06
CA THR A 67 -1.40 0.70 17.04
C THR A 67 -0.64 -0.50 17.58
N LYS A 68 -1.35 -1.62 17.78
CA LYS A 68 -0.87 -2.89 18.31
C LYS A 68 0.31 -3.53 17.55
N THR A 69 0.64 -3.07 16.35
CA THR A 69 1.65 -3.70 15.48
C THR A 69 3.02 -3.02 15.52
N GLY A 70 3.15 -1.88 16.19
CA GLY A 70 4.39 -1.14 16.25
C GLY A 70 4.75 -0.40 14.95
N SER A 71 5.84 0.36 14.98
CA SER A 71 6.37 1.04 13.81
C SER A 71 6.96 0.05 12.81
N HIS A 72 6.74 0.30 11.53
CA HIS A 72 7.33 -0.51 10.47
C HIS A 72 7.69 0.33 9.26
N GLU A 73 8.73 -0.09 8.55
CA GLU A 73 9.24 0.59 7.37
C GLU A 73 8.72 -0.10 6.12
N VAL A 74 8.33 0.68 5.11
CA VAL A 74 7.76 0.17 3.88
C VAL A 74 8.53 0.72 2.68
N TRP A 75 8.92 -0.18 1.77
CA TRP A 75 9.51 0.16 0.48
C TRP A 75 8.43 0.32 -0.59
N PRO A 76 8.67 1.17 -1.60
CA PRO A 76 7.70 1.35 -2.68
C PRO A 76 7.68 0.16 -3.66
N PHE A 77 6.50 -0.22 -4.10
CA PHE A 77 6.25 -1.14 -5.21
C PHE A 77 5.11 -0.55 -6.07
N TYR A 78 5.38 0.05 -7.19
CA TYR A 78 6.71 0.14 -7.86
C TYR A 78 7.51 1.37 -7.42
N PRO A 79 8.86 1.27 -7.36
CA PRO A 79 9.71 2.43 -7.04
C PRO A 79 9.53 3.63 -7.99
N GLU A 80 9.30 3.39 -9.28
CA GLU A 80 9.06 4.44 -10.28
C GLU A 80 7.80 5.26 -10.03
N TRP A 81 6.84 4.73 -9.27
CA TRP A 81 5.63 5.47 -8.90
C TRP A 81 5.88 6.59 -7.91
N VAL A 82 7.01 6.56 -7.20
CA VAL A 82 7.41 7.66 -6.31
C VAL A 82 7.50 8.96 -7.09
N GLU A 83 8.16 8.95 -8.24
CA GLU A 83 8.27 10.14 -9.10
C GLU A 83 7.01 10.35 -9.93
N GLN A 84 6.43 9.29 -10.48
CA GLN A 84 5.23 9.37 -11.32
C GLN A 84 4.04 9.97 -10.58
N PHE A 85 3.86 9.64 -9.32
CA PHE A 85 2.79 10.17 -8.47
C PHE A 85 3.25 11.36 -7.63
N GLN A 86 4.43 11.92 -7.88
CA GLN A 86 4.97 13.09 -7.19
C GLN A 86 4.97 12.94 -5.66
N LEU A 87 5.33 11.76 -5.16
CA LEU A 87 5.21 11.44 -3.74
C LEU A 87 6.26 12.12 -2.85
N ARG A 88 7.29 12.72 -3.44
CA ARG A 88 8.25 13.53 -2.68
C ARG A 88 7.69 14.90 -2.30
N ASN A 89 6.61 15.32 -2.91
CA ASN A 89 5.87 16.52 -2.55
C ASN A 89 4.75 16.14 -1.56
N ILE A 90 5.09 16.12 -0.27
CA ILE A 90 4.17 15.69 0.77
C ILE A 90 3.08 16.74 0.95
N CYS A 91 1.84 16.36 0.67
CA CYS A 91 0.69 17.23 0.88
C CYS A 91 -0.52 16.41 1.37
N LEU A 92 -0.79 16.51 2.66
CA LEU A 92 -1.91 15.80 3.28
C LEU A 92 -3.15 16.71 3.32
N PRO A 93 -4.35 16.14 3.11
CA PRO A 93 -5.58 16.89 3.35
C PRO A 93 -5.71 17.24 4.84
N PRO A 94 -6.37 18.38 5.17
CA PRO A 94 -6.49 18.84 6.54
C PRO A 94 -7.58 18.06 7.31
N LEU A 95 -7.22 16.87 7.78
CA LEU A 95 -8.08 16.06 8.64
C LEU A 95 -7.65 16.21 10.10
N THR A 96 -8.62 16.02 11.01
CA THR A 96 -8.32 15.88 12.43
C THR A 96 -7.57 14.56 12.65
N THR A 97 -6.35 14.62 13.16
CA THR A 97 -5.51 13.44 13.44
C THR A 97 -5.15 13.31 14.92
N ASP A 98 -5.60 14.24 15.75
CA ASP A 98 -5.45 14.15 17.20
C ASP A 98 -6.35 13.04 17.75
N LEU A 99 -5.75 11.96 18.24
CA LEU A 99 -6.47 10.79 18.75
C LEU A 99 -7.21 11.03 20.06
N ASN A 100 -7.06 12.21 20.69
CA ASN A 100 -7.94 12.66 21.76
C ASN A 100 -9.28 13.19 21.23
N ARG A 101 -9.38 13.52 19.95
CA ARG A 101 -10.55 14.12 19.30
C ARG A 101 -11.19 13.25 18.23
N THR A 102 -10.46 12.25 17.74
CA THR A 102 -10.91 11.34 16.68
C THR A 102 -10.39 9.93 16.95
N THR A 103 -10.71 8.99 16.07
CA THR A 103 -10.20 7.62 16.12
C THR A 103 -9.55 7.25 14.80
N LEU A 104 -8.69 6.23 14.80
CA LEU A 104 -8.09 5.70 13.57
C LEU A 104 -9.17 5.29 12.56
N GLN A 105 -10.26 4.68 13.05
CA GLN A 105 -11.38 4.27 12.22
C GLN A 105 -12.04 5.46 11.53
N ARG A 106 -12.27 6.56 12.24
CA ARG A 106 -12.86 7.78 11.66
C ARG A 106 -11.95 8.42 10.62
N VAL A 107 -10.65 8.46 10.87
CA VAL A 107 -9.67 8.95 9.89
C VAL A 107 -9.74 8.08 8.62
N GLY A 108 -9.72 6.77 8.76
CA GLY A 108 -9.82 5.84 7.64
C GLY A 108 -11.13 5.99 6.87
N GLN A 109 -12.25 6.24 7.56
CA GLN A 109 -13.55 6.48 6.93
C GLN A 109 -13.54 7.71 6.02
N GLN A 110 -12.81 8.77 6.39
CA GLN A 110 -12.70 9.97 5.55
C GLN A 110 -12.08 9.64 4.19
N VAL A 111 -11.09 8.76 4.17
CA VAL A 111 -10.47 8.30 2.92
C VAL A 111 -11.48 7.53 2.06
N THR A 112 -12.22 6.61 2.65
CA THR A 112 -13.25 5.84 1.95
C THR A 112 -14.34 6.74 1.38
N LEU A 113 -14.81 7.71 2.17
CA LEU A 113 -15.82 8.68 1.72
C LEU A 113 -15.32 9.51 0.53
N GLN A 114 -14.05 9.90 0.55
CA GLN A 114 -13.46 10.70 -0.52
C GLN A 114 -13.34 9.90 -1.81
N PHE A 115 -12.98 8.62 -1.73
CA PHE A 115 -12.97 7.72 -2.89
C PHE A 115 -14.37 7.62 -3.52
N ARG A 116 -15.41 7.52 -2.69
CA ARG A 116 -16.80 7.51 -3.17
C ARG A 116 -17.20 8.83 -3.83
N ARG A 117 -16.82 9.96 -3.24
CA ARG A 117 -17.12 11.29 -3.80
C ARG A 117 -16.50 11.48 -5.19
N TYR A 118 -15.29 10.96 -5.39
CA TYR A 118 -14.62 10.99 -6.70
C TYR A 118 -15.09 9.85 -7.63
N GLN A 119 -15.99 9.00 -7.18
CA GLN A 119 -16.52 7.87 -7.96
C GLN A 119 -15.40 6.96 -8.49
N LEU A 120 -14.39 6.69 -7.65
CA LEU A 120 -13.31 5.81 -8.03
C LEU A 120 -13.84 4.38 -8.20
N PRO A 121 -13.35 3.62 -9.20
CA PRO A 121 -13.90 2.30 -9.55
C PRO A 121 -13.53 1.18 -8.57
N PHE A 122 -12.78 1.48 -7.52
CA PHE A 122 -12.35 0.53 -6.49
C PHE A 122 -12.22 1.23 -5.14
N SER A 123 -12.13 0.44 -4.08
CA SER A 123 -12.00 0.94 -2.71
C SER A 123 -10.52 1.20 -2.35
N PRO A 124 -10.25 1.97 -1.27
CA PRO A 124 -8.88 2.11 -0.77
C PRO A 124 -8.20 0.77 -0.45
N TYR A 125 -8.93 -0.18 0.12
CA TYR A 125 -8.41 -1.50 0.45
C TYR A 125 -7.97 -2.28 -0.79
N ASP A 126 -8.58 -2.05 -1.94
CA ASP A 126 -8.17 -2.68 -3.19
C ASP A 126 -6.76 -2.26 -3.61
N LEU A 127 -6.36 -1.02 -3.31
CA LEU A 127 -4.98 -0.57 -3.52
C LEU A 127 -4.00 -1.34 -2.65
N ARG A 128 -4.34 -1.59 -1.39
CA ARG A 128 -3.52 -2.36 -0.47
C ARG A 128 -3.40 -3.82 -0.92
N HIS A 129 -4.50 -4.45 -1.32
CA HIS A 129 -4.49 -5.81 -1.86
C HIS A 129 -3.66 -5.90 -3.15
N ALA A 130 -3.79 -4.93 -4.04
CA ALA A 130 -3.00 -4.88 -5.27
C ALA A 130 -1.49 -4.78 -4.97
N TRP A 131 -1.10 -3.99 -3.97
CA TRP A 131 0.29 -3.91 -3.52
C TRP A 131 0.81 -5.28 -3.04
N ALA A 132 0.03 -5.96 -2.21
CA ALA A 132 0.40 -7.29 -1.71
C ALA A 132 0.58 -8.30 -2.85
N VAL A 133 -0.33 -8.32 -3.81
CA VAL A 133 -0.24 -9.21 -4.97
C VAL A 133 0.99 -8.89 -5.84
N ARG A 134 1.30 -7.59 -6.02
CA ARG A 134 2.54 -7.19 -6.73
C ARG A 134 3.79 -7.74 -6.05
N THR A 135 3.87 -7.65 -4.72
CA THR A 135 5.03 -8.19 -3.99
C THR A 135 5.20 -9.69 -4.19
N ILE A 136 4.10 -10.43 -4.29
CA ILE A 136 4.12 -11.86 -4.61
C ILE A 136 4.73 -12.09 -6.01
N HIS A 137 4.26 -11.36 -7.00
CA HIS A 137 4.74 -11.50 -8.38
C HIS A 137 6.20 -11.06 -8.55
N PHE A 138 6.69 -10.15 -7.71
CA PHE A 138 8.10 -9.80 -7.65
C PHE A 138 8.95 -10.79 -6.84
N GLY A 139 8.33 -11.77 -6.20
CA GLY A 139 9.04 -12.76 -5.41
C GLY A 139 9.52 -12.26 -4.05
N LEU A 140 8.92 -11.21 -3.51
CA LEU A 140 9.24 -10.76 -2.16
C LEU A 140 8.80 -11.83 -1.15
N PRO A 141 9.68 -12.28 -0.24
CA PRO A 141 9.30 -13.28 0.76
C PRO A 141 8.09 -12.84 1.59
N ASP A 142 7.20 -13.77 1.91
CA ASP A 142 5.97 -13.50 2.67
C ASP A 142 6.27 -12.88 4.03
N THR A 143 7.35 -13.29 4.69
CA THR A 143 7.79 -12.73 5.97
C THR A 143 8.11 -11.25 5.87
N VAL A 144 8.76 -10.85 4.78
CA VAL A 144 9.14 -9.45 4.53
C VAL A 144 7.92 -8.62 4.15
N ALA A 145 7.10 -9.13 3.24
CA ALA A 145 5.87 -8.44 2.82
C ALA A 145 4.90 -8.26 3.99
N ALA A 146 4.71 -9.29 4.81
CA ALA A 146 3.86 -9.21 6.00
C ALA A 146 4.36 -8.15 6.98
N ARG A 147 5.67 -8.07 7.20
CA ARG A 147 6.28 -7.06 8.08
C ARG A 147 6.04 -5.64 7.55
N MET A 148 6.20 -5.42 6.25
CA MET A 148 5.90 -4.13 5.61
C MET A 148 4.43 -3.75 5.71
N MET A 149 3.53 -4.74 5.65
CA MET A 149 2.09 -4.51 5.78
C MET A 149 1.62 -4.37 7.23
N GLY A 150 2.50 -4.65 8.20
CA GLY A 150 2.17 -4.54 9.62
C GLY A 150 1.19 -5.61 10.09
N HIS A 151 1.26 -6.83 9.54
CA HIS A 151 0.47 -7.96 10.01
C HIS A 151 1.30 -9.24 10.09
N SER A 152 0.75 -10.28 10.73
CA SER A 152 1.46 -11.55 10.89
C SER A 152 1.62 -12.28 9.57
N VAL A 153 2.65 -13.13 9.48
CA VAL A 153 2.87 -14.00 8.31
C VAL A 153 1.67 -14.92 8.09
N ALA A 154 1.06 -15.44 9.17
CA ALA A 154 -0.12 -16.30 9.07
C ALA A 154 -1.30 -15.60 8.41
N ILE A 155 -1.58 -14.35 8.80
CA ILE A 155 -2.64 -13.54 8.18
C ILE A 155 -2.30 -13.25 6.72
N HIS A 156 -1.06 -12.86 6.45
CA HIS A 156 -0.61 -12.55 5.09
C HIS A 156 -0.76 -13.75 4.16
N THR A 157 -0.24 -14.89 4.55
CA THR A 157 -0.31 -16.13 3.77
C THR A 157 -1.75 -16.56 3.53
N ARG A 158 -2.58 -16.54 4.58
CA ARG A 158 -4.00 -16.90 4.47
C ARG A 158 -4.75 -16.01 3.50
N THR A 159 -4.46 -14.71 3.52
CA THR A 159 -5.16 -13.73 2.69
C THR A 159 -4.71 -13.80 1.23
N TYR A 160 -3.42 -13.98 0.97
CA TYR A 160 -2.86 -13.75 -0.36
C TYR A 160 -2.34 -14.99 -1.08
N HIS A 161 -2.27 -16.18 -0.44
CA HIS A 161 -1.73 -17.39 -1.08
C HIS A 161 -2.47 -17.78 -2.37
N GLN A 162 -3.75 -17.45 -2.47
CA GLN A 162 -4.58 -17.75 -3.66
C GLN A 162 -4.09 -17.07 -4.95
N TRP A 163 -3.31 -16.00 -4.83
CA TRP A 163 -2.74 -15.29 -5.99
C TRP A 163 -1.36 -15.78 -6.41
N ILE A 164 -0.77 -16.75 -5.69
CA ILE A 164 0.51 -17.35 -6.07
C ILE A 164 0.30 -18.23 -7.31
N THR A 165 1.01 -17.91 -8.40
CA THR A 165 0.93 -18.67 -9.65
C THR A 165 2.12 -19.63 -9.77
N ARG A 166 2.02 -20.59 -10.70
CA ARG A 166 3.17 -21.46 -11.03
C ARG A 166 4.37 -20.63 -11.51
N ARG A 167 4.14 -19.56 -12.24
CA ARG A 167 5.20 -18.65 -12.67
C ARG A 167 5.90 -18.01 -11.48
N ASP A 168 5.16 -17.59 -10.46
CA ASP A 168 5.74 -17.03 -9.23
C ASP A 168 6.64 -18.05 -8.54
N GLN A 169 6.20 -19.30 -8.44
CA GLN A 169 6.99 -20.40 -7.87
C GLN A 169 8.28 -20.61 -8.65
N GLN A 170 8.21 -20.68 -9.96
CA GLN A 170 9.38 -20.89 -10.82
C GLN A 170 10.38 -19.74 -10.68
N GLN A 171 9.92 -18.50 -10.69
CA GLN A 171 10.78 -17.33 -10.51
C GLN A 171 11.47 -17.34 -9.15
N ALA A 172 10.75 -17.72 -8.09
CA ALA A 172 11.32 -17.81 -6.75
C ALA A 172 12.42 -18.88 -6.68
N VAL A 173 12.21 -20.03 -7.30
CA VAL A 173 13.22 -21.11 -7.36
C VAL A 173 14.46 -20.64 -8.12
N GLU A 174 14.27 -20.02 -9.28
CA GLU A 174 15.39 -19.51 -10.10
C GLU A 174 16.21 -18.45 -9.35
N ALA A 175 15.52 -17.51 -8.67
CA ALA A 175 16.17 -16.49 -7.87
C ALA A 175 16.97 -17.09 -6.70
N ALA A 176 16.41 -18.09 -6.01
CA ALA A 176 17.07 -18.77 -4.91
C ALA A 176 18.33 -19.53 -5.38
N LEU A 177 18.23 -20.21 -6.51
CA LEU A 177 19.37 -20.94 -7.08
C LEU A 177 20.49 -20.02 -7.57
N SER A 178 20.15 -18.83 -8.09
CA SER A 178 21.13 -17.84 -8.56
C SER A 178 21.93 -17.22 -7.41
N LYS A 179 21.38 -17.15 -6.21
CA LYS A 179 22.05 -16.56 -5.03
C LYS A 179 23.06 -17.49 -4.39
N SER A 180 22.98 -18.80 -4.63
CA SER A 180 23.80 -19.81 -3.96
C SER A 180 25.16 -20.03 -4.63
N ARG A 181 25.51 -19.23 -5.66
CA ARG A 181 26.75 -19.41 -6.42
C ARG A 181 27.52 -18.11 -6.58
#